data_a213e54cda67dd12b9705fdc8b075eda
#
_entry.id   a213e54cda67dd12b9705fdc8b075eda
#
_cell.length_a   1.000
_cell.length_b   1.000
_cell.length_c   1.000
_cell.angle_alpha   90.00
_cell.angle_beta   90.00
_cell.angle_gamma   90.00
#
_symmetry.space_group_name_H-M   'P 1'
#
loop_
_entity.id
_entity.type
_entity.pdbx_description
1 polymer ?
#
loop_
_entity_poly.entity_id
_entity_poly.type
_entity_poly.pdbx_seq_one_letter_code
_entity_poly.pdbx_strand_id
1 'polypeptide(L)'
;MAALLLGGCAGTCRATDDKLASLRRGMSYEETAQVMGCTGKVTTANLPQSGEFSTVEWDGPRSYLFTGTQLDFLGGKLLSYTTGQRGGL
;
A
#
# COMPACT_ATOMS: atom_id res chain seq x y z
N MET A 1 22.32 0.78 -8.45
CA MET A 1 22.00 0.53 -8.44
C MET A 1 21.27 -0.13 -8.21
N ALA A 2 20.95 -0.37 -7.93
CA ALA A 2 20.34 -0.85 -7.71
C ALA A 2 19.69 -1.63 -7.57
N ALA A 3 19.77 -1.87 -7.56
CA ALA A 3 19.25 -2.55 -7.52
C ALA A 3 18.77 -3.15 -6.90
N LEU A 4 19.00 -3.12 -6.56
CA LEU A 4 18.62 -3.51 -6.06
C LEU A 4 17.74 -3.83 -5.74
N LEU A 5 17.73 -3.60 -5.52
CA LEU A 5 16.95 -3.72 -5.25
C LEU A 5 16.10 -4.32 -5.39
N LEU A 6 16.12 -4.31 -5.56
CA LEU A 6 15.45 -4.80 -5.77
C LEU A 6 14.97 -5.78 -5.46
N GLY A 7 15.35 -6.00 -5.49
CA GLY A 7 14.78 -7.28 -5.45
C GLY A 7 14.25 -7.70 -4.16
N GLY A 8 14.73 -7.14 -3.21
CA GLY A 8 14.35 -7.57 -1.89
C GLY A 8 12.84 -7.72 -1.70
N CYS A 9 12.10 -7.03 -2.48
CA CYS A 9 10.66 -7.08 -2.29
C CYS A 9 10.04 -8.35 -2.82
N ALA A 10 10.84 -9.21 -3.39
CA ALA A 10 10.29 -10.42 -3.98
C ALA A 10 9.49 -11.20 -2.96
N GLY A 11 8.37 -11.67 -3.37
CA GLY A 11 7.62 -12.64 -2.61
C GLY A 11 6.72 -12.10 -1.53
N THR A 12 6.79 -10.84 -1.23
CA THR A 12 5.97 -10.34 -0.16
C THR A 12 5.07 -9.22 -0.65
N CYS A 13 3.81 -9.51 -0.70
CA CYS A 13 2.83 -8.57 -1.20
C CYS A 13 1.79 -8.27 -0.15
N ARG A 14 2.22 -8.01 1.04
CA ARG A 14 1.27 -7.65 2.08
C ARG A 14 1.91 -6.67 3.03
N ALA A 15 1.05 -5.93 3.70
CA ALA A 15 1.50 -4.97 4.69
C ALA A 15 2.13 -5.70 5.85
N THR A 16 3.19 -5.13 6.36
CA THR A 16 3.77 -5.59 7.61
C THR A 16 4.00 -4.35 8.45
N ASP A 17 4.21 -4.57 9.74
CA ASP A 17 4.45 -3.43 10.62
C ASP A 17 5.67 -2.64 10.16
N ASP A 18 6.72 -3.35 9.73
CA ASP A 18 7.93 -2.68 9.25
C ASP A 18 7.65 -1.84 8.02
N LYS A 19 6.87 -2.38 7.08
CA LYS A 19 6.55 -1.62 5.87
C LYS A 19 5.72 -0.40 6.22
N LEU A 20 4.73 -0.57 7.08
CA LEU A 20 3.88 0.55 7.45
C LEU A 20 4.67 1.65 8.16
N ALA A 21 5.64 1.25 8.97
CA ALA A 21 6.49 2.22 9.65
C ALA A 21 7.35 3.00 8.67
N SER A 22 7.55 2.48 7.48
CA SER A 22 8.36 3.16 6.45
C SER A 22 7.55 4.14 5.61
N LEU A 23 6.24 4.12 5.74
CA LEU A 23 5.41 4.99 4.92
C LEU A 23 5.49 6.42 5.40
N ARG A 24 5.42 7.36 4.47
CA ARG A 24 5.45 8.78 4.79
C ARG A 24 4.38 9.49 3.97
N ARG A 25 3.69 10.39 4.62
CA ARG A 25 2.72 11.21 3.90
C ARG A 25 3.44 11.96 2.78
N GLY A 26 2.82 11.96 1.61
CA GLY A 26 3.39 12.67 0.46
C GLY A 26 4.24 11.81 -0.44
N MET A 27 4.55 10.58 -0.04
CA MET A 27 5.31 9.73 -0.96
C MET A 27 4.42 9.34 -2.13
N SER A 28 5.04 9.11 -3.28
CA SER A 28 4.29 8.78 -4.47
C SER A 28 3.70 7.38 -4.37
N TYR A 29 2.71 7.11 -5.23
CA TYR A 29 2.17 5.76 -5.28
C TYR A 29 3.24 4.74 -5.65
N GLU A 30 4.12 5.11 -6.59
CA GLU A 30 5.19 4.19 -7.01
C GLU A 30 6.13 3.86 -5.86
N GLU A 31 6.50 4.87 -5.09
CA GLU A 31 7.34 4.63 -3.92
C GLU A 31 6.63 3.75 -2.91
N THR A 32 5.35 4.02 -2.71
CA THR A 32 4.56 3.24 -1.78
C THR A 32 4.49 1.79 -2.22
N ALA A 33 4.24 1.57 -3.50
CA ALA A 33 4.16 0.20 -4.02
C ALA A 33 5.48 -0.54 -3.84
N GLN A 34 6.60 0.17 -4.00
CA GLN A 34 7.89 -0.46 -3.77
C GLN A 34 8.07 -0.87 -2.31
N VAL A 35 7.67 -0.01 -1.40
CA VAL A 35 7.74 -0.34 0.02
C VAL A 35 6.87 -1.54 0.33
N MET A 36 5.66 -1.55 -0.23
CA MET A 36 4.71 -2.62 0.06
C MET A 36 5.04 -3.93 -0.63
N GLY A 37 5.81 -3.87 -1.70
CA GLY A 37 6.22 -5.07 -2.43
C GLY A 37 5.37 -5.41 -3.63
N CYS A 38 4.28 -4.72 -3.83
CA CYS A 38 3.43 -4.91 -4.99
C CYS A 38 2.44 -3.75 -5.08
N THR A 39 1.64 -3.75 -6.14
CA THR A 39 0.78 -2.61 -6.44
C THR A 39 -0.49 -2.53 -5.60
N GLY A 40 -0.83 -3.60 -4.91
CA GLY A 40 -2.05 -3.58 -4.11
C GLY A 40 -3.30 -3.69 -4.97
N LYS A 41 -4.44 -3.54 -4.32
CA LYS A 41 -5.73 -3.63 -5.00
C LYS A 41 -6.44 -2.29 -4.88
N VAL A 42 -6.68 -1.64 -6.01
CA VAL A 42 -7.40 -0.37 -6.02
C VAL A 42 -8.87 -0.65 -5.79
N THR A 43 -9.44 0.01 -4.79
CA THR A 43 -10.84 -0.21 -4.43
C THR A 43 -11.75 0.93 -4.86
N THR A 44 -11.20 1.99 -5.40
CA THR A 44 -11.98 3.11 -5.93
C THR A 44 -12.02 3.06 -7.44
N ALA A 45 -12.90 3.85 -8.03
CA ALA A 45 -13.02 3.90 -9.48
C ALA A 45 -11.79 4.53 -10.13
N ASN A 46 -11.14 5.45 -9.44
CA ASN A 46 -9.98 6.13 -9.98
C ASN A 46 -8.71 5.44 -9.55
N LEU A 47 -7.70 5.50 -10.38
CA LEU A 47 -6.40 4.93 -10.08
C LEU A 47 -5.51 5.97 -9.40
N PRO A 48 -4.57 5.53 -8.56
CA PRO A 48 -3.67 6.50 -7.91
C PRO A 48 -2.91 7.35 -8.91
N GLN A 49 -2.58 6.78 -10.07
CA GLN A 49 -1.81 7.49 -11.07
C GLN A 49 -2.60 8.62 -11.74
N SER A 50 -3.93 8.59 -11.61
CA SER A 50 -4.75 9.61 -12.27
C SER A 50 -4.72 10.95 -11.56
N GLY A 51 -4.24 10.98 -10.33
CA GLY A 51 -4.27 12.20 -9.54
C GLY A 51 -5.57 12.41 -8.78
N GLU A 52 -6.57 11.62 -9.07
CA GLU A 52 -7.82 11.69 -8.34
C GLU A 52 -7.71 10.93 -7.02
N PHE A 53 -8.62 11.20 -6.12
CA PHE A 53 -8.64 10.46 -4.88
C PHE A 53 -8.82 8.97 -5.15
N SER A 54 -7.99 8.16 -4.53
CA SER A 54 -8.10 6.72 -4.70
C SER A 54 -7.67 6.04 -3.42
N THR A 55 -8.14 4.81 -3.26
CA THR A 55 -7.77 3.98 -2.12
C THR A 55 -7.26 2.66 -2.66
N VAL A 56 -6.12 2.24 -2.11
CA VAL A 56 -5.50 0.98 -2.50
C VAL A 56 -5.37 0.13 -1.26
N GLU A 57 -5.72 -1.14 -1.37
CA GLU A 57 -5.70 -2.04 -0.23
C GLU A 57 -4.62 -3.10 -0.39
N TRP A 58 -3.91 -3.36 0.70
CA TRP A 58 -2.97 -4.48 0.82
C TRP A 58 -3.42 -5.37 1.95
N ASP A 59 -3.12 -6.66 1.83
CA ASP A 59 -3.41 -7.62 2.89
C ASP A 59 -2.48 -7.38 4.07
N GLY A 60 -2.96 -7.71 5.27
CA GLY A 60 -2.14 -7.65 6.46
C GLY A 60 -2.34 -6.34 7.20
N PRO A 61 -1.56 -6.11 8.22
CA PRO A 61 -0.55 -7.00 8.77
C PRO A 61 -1.16 -8.12 9.61
N ARG A 62 -0.30 -8.99 10.08
CA ARG A 62 -0.69 -10.11 10.91
C ARG A 62 -1.60 -11.05 10.13
N SER A 63 -2.86 -11.15 10.45
CA SER A 63 -3.73 -12.10 9.79
C SER A 63 -4.23 -11.50 8.47
N TYR A 64 -3.56 -11.82 7.38
CA TYR A 64 -3.92 -11.26 6.10
C TYR A 64 -5.31 -11.70 5.63
N LEU A 65 -5.85 -12.75 6.22
CA LEU A 65 -7.20 -13.18 5.87
C LEU A 65 -8.26 -12.26 6.45
N PHE A 66 -7.97 -11.67 7.60
CA PHE A 66 -8.97 -10.88 8.31
C PHE A 66 -8.57 -9.44 8.51
N THR A 67 -7.39 -9.07 8.06
CA THR A 67 -6.87 -7.72 8.25
C THR A 67 -6.41 -7.15 6.93
N GLY A 68 -6.77 -5.92 6.69
CA GLY A 68 -6.33 -5.22 5.50
C GLY A 68 -5.88 -3.82 5.86
N THR A 69 -5.00 -3.28 5.05
CA THR A 69 -4.54 -1.90 5.22
C THR A 69 -4.93 -1.13 3.99
N GLN A 70 -5.63 -0.03 4.20
CA GLN A 70 -6.09 0.83 3.12
C GLN A 70 -5.24 2.08 3.12
N LEU A 71 -4.68 2.41 1.97
CA LEU A 71 -3.87 3.59 1.78
C LEU A 71 -4.62 4.53 0.86
N ASP A 72 -4.81 5.76 1.31
CA ASP A 72 -5.53 6.78 0.55
C ASP A 72 -4.53 7.68 -0.16
N PHE A 73 -4.79 7.95 -1.43
CA PHE A 73 -3.93 8.79 -2.26
C PHE A 73 -4.73 9.93 -2.85
N LEU A 74 -4.08 11.07 -2.98
CA LEU A 74 -4.65 12.21 -3.68
C LEU A 74 -3.51 12.95 -4.38
N GLY A 75 -3.72 13.30 -5.65
CA GLY A 75 -2.66 13.90 -6.42
C GLY A 75 -1.49 12.97 -6.64
N GLY A 76 -1.73 11.67 -6.57
CA GLY A 76 -0.68 10.69 -6.71
C GLY A 76 0.19 10.52 -5.49
N LYS A 77 -0.21 11.10 -4.37
CA LYS A 77 0.59 11.11 -3.15
C LYS A 77 -0.18 10.54 -1.99
N LEU A 78 0.54 9.84 -1.12
CA LEU A 78 -0.06 9.19 0.03
C LEU A 78 -0.57 10.24 1.02
N LEU A 79 -1.83 10.09 1.41
CA LEU A 79 -2.44 10.94 2.42
C LEU A 79 -2.35 10.30 3.80
N SER A 80 -2.80 9.06 3.89
CA SER A 80 -2.89 8.37 5.17
C SER A 80 -3.13 6.90 4.92
N TYR A 81 -3.04 6.13 5.98
CA TYR A 81 -3.41 4.72 5.89
C TYR A 81 -4.17 4.30 7.13
N THR A 82 -4.94 3.25 6.97
CA THR A 82 -5.73 2.69 8.06
C THR A 82 -5.65 1.18 7.99
N THR A 83 -5.30 0.57 9.10
CA THR A 83 -5.28 -0.88 9.22
C THR A 83 -6.49 -1.30 10.06
N GLY A 84 -7.18 -2.31 9.60
CA GLY A 84 -8.34 -2.74 10.33
C GLY A 84 -8.81 -4.10 9.92
N GLN A 85 -9.83 -4.54 10.61
CA GLN A 85 -10.44 -5.81 10.34
C GLN A 85 -11.19 -5.73 9.01
N ARG A 86 -10.97 -6.74 8.22
CA ARG A 86 -11.50 -6.76 6.88
C ARG A 86 -12.86 -7.43 6.87
N GLY A 87 -13.71 -6.92 6.02
CA GLY A 87 -14.96 -7.56 5.75
C GLY A 87 -15.84 -7.57 6.96
N GLY A 88 -17.01 -7.76 6.78
CA GLY A 88 -17.94 -7.68 7.85
C GLY A 88 -18.11 -8.99 8.57
N LEU A 89 -17.24 -9.32 9.29
CA LEU A 89 -17.47 -10.51 10.07
C LEU A 89 -18.16 -10.24 11.40
#